data_8682752800da50c67576392cda17af1d
#
_entry.id   8682752800da50c67576392cda17af1d
#
_cell.length_a   1.000
_cell.length_b   1.000
_cell.length_c   1.000
_cell.angle_alpha   90.00
_cell.angle_beta   90.00
_cell.angle_gamma   90.00
#
_symmetry.space_group_name_H-M   'P 1'
#
loop_
_entity.id
_entity.type
_entity.pdbx_description
1 polymer ?
#
loop_
_entity_poly.entity_id
_entity_poly.type
_entity_poly.pdbx_seq_one_letter_code
_entity_poly.pdbx_strand_id
1 'polypeptide(L)'
;MTGQQRALRWLAAGVLVLWCGGFLRAENTEKSMVRALILTPPTVAVQSWMVSLLYQFPEAAADASDAAAKVQLCTGQGNTLQTALTEAERGLPRKASYRLCEYLLLNAETTLKTIRQAETVLKEEPVQGLSARVLCMDLSGEELAAADGENELFPEQLLQVVKEAAPQAPHLYESRNALLAPVLILTDGAIENAEEMLLLTETGNTRLTPAESQMAQLLLGQSGEHTFPLDGGQVTFRRCVVSVEAVEDGFAVTLTGQRRAGTALPTAAQCAALEQLCVQTVQRCWENGYDLLSLGAVRALKQGTGREALTTKNACPQVQADVSFLQF
;
A
#
# COMPACT_ATOMS: atom_id res chain seq x y z
N MET A 1 44.43 -25.79 -19.98
CA MET A 1 43.78 -24.63 -20.60
C MET A 1 44.83 -23.53 -20.71
N THR A 2 45.17 -23.15 -21.90
CA THR A 2 46.19 -22.11 -22.16
C THR A 2 45.65 -20.72 -21.77
N GLY A 3 46.52 -19.80 -21.35
CA GLY A 3 46.14 -18.45 -20.94
C GLY A 3 45.30 -17.71 -21.98
N GLN A 4 45.53 -17.98 -23.27
CA GLN A 4 44.73 -17.44 -24.38
C GLN A 4 43.25 -17.87 -24.35
N GLN A 5 42.94 -19.12 -23.97
CA GLN A 5 41.57 -19.59 -23.88
C GLN A 5 40.80 -18.93 -22.72
N ARG A 6 41.49 -18.59 -21.62
CA ARG A 6 40.89 -17.82 -20.52
C ARG A 6 40.60 -16.37 -20.91
N ALA A 7 41.56 -15.71 -21.56
CA ALA A 7 41.36 -14.34 -22.04
C ALA A 7 40.19 -14.25 -23.03
N LEU A 8 40.10 -15.19 -23.97
CA LEU A 8 39.01 -15.22 -24.96
C LEU A 8 37.60 -15.42 -24.28
N ARG A 9 37.52 -16.22 -23.24
CA ARG A 9 36.27 -16.40 -22.47
C ARG A 9 35.85 -15.16 -21.70
N TRP A 10 36.81 -14.45 -21.10
CA TRP A 10 36.55 -13.17 -20.43
C TRP A 10 36.11 -12.08 -21.38
N LEU A 11 36.71 -12.05 -22.57
CA LEU A 11 36.32 -11.12 -23.63
C LEU A 11 34.95 -11.40 -24.17
N ALA A 12 34.60 -12.67 -24.40
CA ALA A 12 33.25 -13.10 -24.80
C ALA A 12 32.19 -12.79 -23.73
N ALA A 13 32.52 -13.04 -22.45
CA ALA A 13 31.62 -12.67 -21.34
C ALA A 13 31.42 -11.17 -21.23
N GLY A 14 32.46 -10.36 -21.38
CA GLY A 14 32.42 -8.90 -21.40
C GLY A 14 31.54 -8.36 -22.54
N VAL A 15 31.70 -8.90 -23.76
CA VAL A 15 30.87 -8.54 -24.92
C VAL A 15 29.44 -8.92 -24.71
N LEU A 16 29.15 -10.09 -24.10
CA LEU A 16 27.82 -10.55 -23.82
C LEU A 16 27.11 -9.67 -22.78
N VAL A 17 27.83 -9.25 -21.72
CA VAL A 17 27.32 -8.30 -20.72
C VAL A 17 27.05 -6.92 -21.31
N LEU A 18 27.95 -6.42 -22.18
CA LEU A 18 27.74 -5.14 -22.87
C LEU A 18 26.57 -5.22 -23.87
N TRP A 19 26.41 -6.34 -24.56
CA TRP A 19 25.32 -6.57 -25.50
C TRP A 19 23.97 -6.68 -24.77
N CYS A 20 23.89 -7.48 -23.72
CA CYS A 20 22.69 -7.57 -22.88
C CYS A 20 22.37 -6.23 -22.19
N GLY A 21 23.35 -5.52 -21.68
CA GLY A 21 23.19 -4.20 -21.08
C GLY A 21 22.72 -3.14 -22.08
N GLY A 22 23.25 -3.19 -23.31
CA GLY A 22 22.82 -2.32 -24.42
C GLY A 22 21.38 -2.59 -24.86
N PHE A 23 20.99 -3.87 -24.97
CA PHE A 23 19.63 -4.26 -25.33
C PHE A 23 18.61 -3.83 -24.27
N LEU A 24 18.91 -4.08 -22.99
CA LEU A 24 18.05 -3.64 -21.88
C LEU A 24 17.92 -2.11 -21.83
N ARG A 25 19.00 -1.38 -22.14
CA ARG A 25 18.97 0.08 -22.15
C ARG A 25 18.19 0.63 -23.34
N ALA A 26 18.32 0.04 -24.52
CA ALA A 26 17.58 0.43 -25.73
C ALA A 26 16.07 0.15 -25.56
N GLU A 27 15.69 -1.00 -24.97
CA GLU A 27 14.31 -1.36 -24.76
C GLU A 27 13.62 -0.41 -23.75
N ASN A 28 14.35 0.10 -22.76
CA ASN A 28 13.82 1.04 -21.77
C ASN A 28 13.69 2.48 -22.31
N THR A 29 14.51 2.89 -23.28
CA THR A 29 14.42 4.24 -23.88
C THR A 29 13.25 4.40 -24.85
N GLU A 30 12.65 3.29 -25.29
CA GLU A 30 11.54 3.30 -26.26
C GLU A 30 10.14 3.22 -25.62
N LYS A 31 10.05 3.15 -24.28
CA LYS A 31 8.78 2.94 -23.56
C LYS A 31 8.54 4.02 -22.53
N SER A 32 7.26 4.35 -22.31
CA SER A 32 6.79 5.13 -21.17
C SER A 32 6.66 4.18 -19.98
N MET A 33 7.46 4.39 -18.93
CA MET A 33 7.49 3.52 -17.75
C MET A 33 6.43 3.95 -16.76
N VAL A 34 5.33 3.20 -16.68
CA VAL A 34 4.27 3.44 -15.72
C VAL A 34 4.76 3.06 -14.31
N ARG A 35 4.70 4.01 -13.39
CA ARG A 35 5.11 3.85 -11.97
C ARG A 35 3.92 3.60 -11.07
N ALA A 36 2.81 4.29 -11.34
CA ALA A 36 1.56 4.10 -10.62
C ALA A 36 0.37 4.10 -11.55
N LEU A 37 -0.62 3.30 -11.20
CA LEU A 37 -1.93 3.25 -11.83
C LEU A 37 -2.94 3.81 -10.85
N ILE A 38 -3.69 4.83 -11.27
CA ILE A 38 -4.71 5.48 -10.46
C ILE A 38 -6.06 5.14 -11.03
N LEU A 39 -6.94 4.57 -10.22
CA LEU A 39 -8.26 4.10 -10.62
C LEU A 39 -9.37 4.85 -9.91
N THR A 40 -10.20 5.52 -10.68
CA THR A 40 -11.44 6.13 -10.20
C THR A 40 -12.63 5.40 -10.83
N PRO A 41 -13.38 4.60 -10.06
CA PRO A 41 -14.53 3.86 -10.56
C PRO A 41 -15.69 4.79 -10.86
N PRO A 42 -16.68 4.34 -11.65
CA PRO A 42 -17.92 5.06 -11.86
C PRO A 42 -18.64 5.34 -10.54
N THR A 43 -19.10 6.57 -10.38
CA THR A 43 -19.96 7.01 -9.27
C THR A 43 -21.36 7.32 -9.79
N VAL A 44 -22.28 7.69 -8.88
CA VAL A 44 -23.63 8.13 -9.26
C VAL A 44 -23.57 9.39 -10.14
N ALA A 45 -22.59 10.24 -9.92
CA ALA A 45 -22.41 11.51 -10.65
C ALA A 45 -21.65 11.31 -11.97
N VAL A 46 -20.64 10.44 -12.01
CA VAL A 46 -19.79 10.17 -13.18
C VAL A 46 -19.90 8.70 -13.54
N GLN A 47 -20.64 8.38 -14.60
CA GLN A 47 -20.93 6.99 -15.00
C GLN A 47 -19.80 6.31 -15.80
N SER A 48 -18.60 6.84 -15.75
CA SER A 48 -17.46 6.32 -16.48
C SER A 48 -16.27 6.07 -15.57
N TRP A 49 -15.46 5.08 -15.95
CA TRP A 49 -14.14 4.87 -15.34
C TRP A 49 -13.20 5.99 -15.74
N MET A 50 -12.41 6.45 -14.80
CA MET A 50 -11.24 7.28 -15.09
C MET A 50 -9.98 6.53 -14.64
N VAL A 51 -9.00 6.49 -15.52
CA VAL A 51 -7.70 5.85 -15.26
C VAL A 51 -6.63 6.88 -15.53
N SER A 52 -5.77 7.11 -14.55
CA SER A 52 -4.60 7.97 -14.73
C SER A 52 -3.32 7.16 -14.56
N LEU A 53 -2.39 7.37 -15.47
CA LEU A 53 -1.08 6.74 -15.51
C LEU A 53 -0.03 7.74 -15.05
N LEU A 54 0.60 7.47 -13.93
CA LEU A 54 1.79 8.20 -13.49
C LEU A 54 3.01 7.53 -14.10
N TYR A 55 3.67 8.19 -15.02
CA TYR A 55 4.72 7.59 -15.82
C TYR A 55 5.99 8.44 -15.89
N GLN A 56 7.08 7.77 -16.22
CA GLN A 56 8.37 8.37 -16.49
C GLN A 56 8.82 7.96 -17.90
N PHE A 57 9.42 8.89 -18.61
CA PHE A 57 10.15 8.56 -19.82
C PHE A 57 11.54 9.22 -19.76
N PRO A 58 12.58 8.54 -20.23
CA PRO A 58 13.88 9.17 -20.32
C PRO A 58 13.80 10.27 -21.38
N GLU A 59 14.03 11.52 -20.99
CA GLU A 59 14.31 12.55 -21.98
C GLU A 59 15.56 12.14 -22.76
N ALA A 60 15.50 12.31 -24.07
CA ALA A 60 16.67 12.14 -24.93
C ALA A 60 17.62 13.32 -24.66
N ALA A 61 18.32 13.28 -23.54
CA ALA A 61 19.29 14.30 -23.19
C ALA A 61 20.52 14.16 -24.07
N ALA A 62 20.88 15.23 -24.73
CA ALA A 62 22.11 15.33 -25.50
C ALA A 62 23.39 15.24 -24.61
N ASP A 63 23.28 15.36 -23.30
CA ASP A 63 24.38 15.27 -22.34
C ASP A 63 23.98 14.44 -21.10
N ALA A 64 24.52 13.25 -20.99
CA ALA A 64 24.10 12.09 -20.24
C ALA A 64 24.48 12.08 -18.75
N SER A 65 24.58 13.19 -18.03
CA SER A 65 25.00 13.09 -16.63
C SER A 65 23.92 13.38 -15.56
N ASP A 66 22.83 14.12 -15.87
CA ASP A 66 21.89 14.53 -14.81
C ASP A 66 20.41 14.72 -15.23
N ALA A 67 19.96 14.17 -16.35
CA ALA A 67 18.54 14.26 -16.72
C ALA A 67 17.72 13.33 -15.80
N ALA A 68 17.23 13.86 -14.68
CA ALA A 68 16.21 13.20 -13.89
C ALA A 68 14.99 12.96 -14.80
N ALA A 69 14.57 11.70 -14.94
CA ALA A 69 13.42 11.36 -15.76
C ALA A 69 12.18 12.08 -15.19
N LYS A 70 11.61 13.00 -15.97
CA LYS A 70 10.43 13.79 -15.57
C LYS A 70 9.25 12.85 -15.36
N VAL A 71 8.55 13.03 -14.25
CA VAL A 71 7.31 12.32 -13.95
C VAL A 71 6.16 13.09 -14.54
N GLN A 72 5.23 12.42 -15.20
CA GLN A 72 4.05 13.02 -15.80
C GLN A 72 2.81 12.18 -15.53
N LEU A 73 1.64 12.81 -15.64
CA LEU A 73 0.33 12.18 -15.50
C LEU A 73 -0.38 12.17 -16.85
N CYS A 74 -1.03 11.06 -17.18
CA CYS A 74 -1.87 10.94 -18.36
C CYS A 74 -3.19 10.26 -18.00
N THR A 75 -4.31 10.88 -18.29
CA THR A 75 -5.64 10.42 -17.88
C THR A 75 -6.46 10.00 -19.09
N GLY A 76 -7.16 8.87 -18.96
CA GLY A 76 -8.13 8.38 -19.93
C GLY A 76 -9.46 8.06 -19.27
N GLN A 77 -10.53 8.19 -20.01
CA GLN A 77 -11.90 7.95 -19.58
C GLN A 77 -12.60 6.91 -20.47
N GLY A 78 -13.45 6.06 -19.88
CA GLY A 78 -14.16 5.04 -20.65
C GLY A 78 -15.28 4.37 -19.86
N ASN A 79 -16.19 3.72 -20.57
CA ASN A 79 -17.31 3.00 -19.95
C ASN A 79 -16.89 1.72 -19.23
N THR A 80 -15.70 1.21 -19.50
CA THR A 80 -15.09 0.08 -18.83
C THR A 80 -13.68 0.43 -18.40
N LEU A 81 -13.14 -0.29 -17.41
CA LEU A 81 -11.76 -0.11 -16.98
C LEU A 81 -10.77 -0.29 -18.15
N GLN A 82 -11.00 -1.30 -19.00
CA GLN A 82 -10.14 -1.56 -20.17
C GLN A 82 -10.18 -0.42 -21.19
N THR A 83 -11.36 0.15 -21.46
CA THR A 83 -11.47 1.29 -22.39
C THR A 83 -10.82 2.54 -21.84
N ALA A 84 -10.98 2.81 -20.53
CA ALA A 84 -10.34 3.95 -19.88
C ALA A 84 -8.80 3.79 -19.88
N LEU A 85 -8.30 2.58 -19.61
CA LEU A 85 -6.87 2.28 -19.67
C LEU A 85 -6.31 2.49 -21.09
N THR A 86 -6.98 1.95 -22.11
CA THR A 86 -6.57 2.12 -23.51
C THR A 86 -6.55 3.60 -23.91
N GLU A 87 -7.48 4.40 -23.43
CA GLU A 87 -7.52 5.83 -23.72
C GLU A 87 -6.38 6.57 -23.01
N ALA A 88 -6.08 6.24 -21.75
CA ALA A 88 -4.92 6.78 -21.06
C ALA A 88 -3.60 6.42 -21.77
N GLU A 89 -3.47 5.18 -22.26
CA GLU A 89 -2.29 4.75 -23.02
C GLU A 89 -2.09 5.49 -24.34
N ARG A 90 -3.17 5.91 -25.00
CA ARG A 90 -3.11 6.71 -26.24
C ARG A 90 -2.52 8.10 -26.02
N GLY A 91 -2.68 8.66 -24.82
CA GLY A 91 -2.09 9.94 -24.44
C GLY A 91 -0.60 9.85 -24.12
N LEU A 92 -0.03 8.65 -23.97
CA LEU A 92 1.39 8.51 -23.70
C LEU A 92 2.24 8.82 -24.95
N PRO A 93 3.40 9.45 -24.79
CA PRO A 93 4.30 9.76 -25.90
C PRO A 93 4.90 8.50 -26.54
N ARG A 94 4.90 7.38 -25.82
CA ARG A 94 5.46 6.09 -26.26
C ARG A 94 4.62 4.94 -25.71
N LYS A 95 4.84 3.71 -26.19
CA LYS A 95 4.15 2.52 -25.70
C LYS A 95 4.30 2.35 -24.20
N ALA A 96 3.20 2.10 -23.50
CA ALA A 96 3.20 1.83 -22.06
C ALA A 96 4.06 0.60 -21.70
N SER A 97 4.73 0.69 -20.57
CA SER A 97 5.39 -0.45 -19.93
C SER A 97 5.05 -0.45 -18.45
N TYR A 98 4.37 -1.49 -17.99
CA TYR A 98 3.96 -1.65 -16.59
C TYR A 98 4.98 -2.44 -15.76
N ARG A 99 6.15 -2.76 -16.31
CA ARG A 99 7.21 -3.53 -15.60
C ARG A 99 7.64 -2.89 -14.27
N LEU A 100 7.53 -1.57 -14.17
CA LEU A 100 7.87 -0.80 -12.98
C LEU A 100 6.64 -0.20 -12.29
N CYS A 101 5.45 -0.73 -12.57
CA CYS A 101 4.23 -0.31 -11.88
C CYS A 101 4.24 -0.89 -10.46
N GLU A 102 4.68 -0.07 -9.52
CA GLU A 102 4.86 -0.45 -8.11
C GLU A 102 3.65 -0.07 -7.26
N TYR A 103 2.79 0.82 -7.76
CA TYR A 103 1.70 1.40 -6.98
C TYR A 103 0.36 1.34 -7.71
N LEU A 104 -0.67 0.96 -6.96
CA LEU A 104 -2.06 1.04 -7.36
C LEU A 104 -2.78 2.00 -6.41
N LEU A 105 -3.19 3.15 -6.93
CA LEU A 105 -3.93 4.14 -6.17
C LEU A 105 -5.42 4.02 -6.52
N LEU A 106 -6.24 3.92 -5.50
CA LEU A 106 -7.68 3.75 -5.61
C LEU A 106 -8.38 4.96 -5.03
N ASN A 107 -9.42 5.45 -5.70
CA ASN A 107 -10.29 6.45 -5.07
C ASN A 107 -10.89 5.89 -3.77
N ALA A 108 -11.05 6.71 -2.74
CA ALA A 108 -11.52 6.29 -1.41
C ALA A 108 -12.96 5.71 -1.41
N GLU A 109 -13.75 5.93 -2.47
CA GLU A 109 -15.07 5.30 -2.65
C GLU A 109 -14.98 3.90 -3.25
N THR A 110 -13.78 3.43 -3.59
CA THR A 110 -13.54 2.12 -4.20
C THR A 110 -13.87 0.98 -3.24
N THR A 111 -14.37 -0.12 -3.78
CA THR A 111 -14.62 -1.36 -3.03
C THR A 111 -13.63 -2.46 -3.45
N LEU A 112 -13.59 -3.55 -2.70
CA LEU A 112 -12.77 -4.72 -3.03
C LEU A 112 -13.13 -5.32 -4.42
N LYS A 113 -14.38 -5.16 -4.87
CA LYS A 113 -14.81 -5.56 -6.20
C LYS A 113 -14.03 -4.82 -7.31
N THR A 114 -13.77 -3.53 -7.12
CA THR A 114 -12.97 -2.73 -8.05
C THR A 114 -11.52 -3.22 -8.11
N ILE A 115 -10.95 -3.58 -6.96
CA ILE A 115 -9.61 -4.16 -6.88
C ILE A 115 -9.53 -5.46 -7.71
N ARG A 116 -10.51 -6.33 -7.60
CA ARG A 116 -10.57 -7.59 -8.38
C ARG A 116 -10.70 -7.34 -9.89
N GLN A 117 -11.42 -6.30 -10.29
CA GLN A 117 -11.46 -5.88 -11.69
C GLN A 117 -10.09 -5.40 -12.17
N ALA A 118 -9.40 -4.58 -11.36
CA ALA A 118 -8.05 -4.14 -11.64
C ALA A 118 -7.07 -5.32 -11.75
N GLU A 119 -7.13 -6.29 -10.82
CA GLU A 119 -6.34 -7.51 -10.88
C GLU A 119 -6.54 -8.28 -12.20
N THR A 120 -7.77 -8.38 -12.69
CA THR A 120 -8.08 -9.09 -13.93
C THR A 120 -7.43 -8.39 -15.11
N VAL A 121 -7.57 -7.08 -15.22
CA VAL A 121 -6.96 -6.27 -16.30
C VAL A 121 -5.42 -6.34 -16.21
N LEU A 122 -4.87 -6.21 -15.02
CA LEU A 122 -3.42 -6.24 -14.81
C LEU A 122 -2.80 -7.64 -15.04
N LYS A 123 -3.55 -8.73 -14.91
CA LYS A 123 -3.07 -10.09 -15.21
C LYS A 123 -2.90 -10.36 -16.71
N GLU A 124 -3.66 -9.68 -17.55
CA GLU A 124 -3.58 -9.81 -19.03
C GLU A 124 -2.37 -9.09 -19.60
N GLU A 125 -1.83 -8.13 -18.87
CA GLU A 125 -0.58 -7.46 -19.23
C GLU A 125 0.62 -8.24 -18.67
N PRO A 126 1.80 -8.24 -19.32
CA PRO A 126 3.01 -8.91 -18.80
C PRO A 126 3.60 -8.14 -17.62
N VAL A 127 2.84 -8.06 -16.53
CA VAL A 127 3.09 -7.15 -15.41
C VAL A 127 3.47 -7.90 -14.16
N GLN A 128 4.40 -7.32 -13.43
CA GLN A 128 4.58 -7.60 -12.00
C GLN A 128 3.45 -6.97 -11.15
N GLY A 129 2.33 -6.58 -11.77
CA GLY A 129 1.26 -5.79 -11.17
C GLY A 129 0.61 -6.36 -9.92
N LEU A 130 0.69 -7.69 -9.71
CA LEU A 130 0.20 -8.31 -8.47
C LEU A 130 1.05 -7.95 -7.24
N SER A 131 2.28 -7.50 -7.42
CA SER A 131 3.14 -7.02 -6.34
C SER A 131 3.01 -5.52 -6.07
N ALA A 132 2.15 -4.82 -6.81
CA ALA A 132 1.89 -3.41 -6.59
C ALA A 132 1.33 -3.18 -5.18
N ARG A 133 1.77 -2.10 -4.55
CA ARG A 133 1.24 -1.65 -3.26
C ARG A 133 -0.02 -0.83 -3.47
N VAL A 134 -1.03 -1.11 -2.65
CA VAL A 134 -2.34 -0.47 -2.76
C VAL A 134 -2.45 0.68 -1.78
N LEU A 135 -2.75 1.87 -2.31
CA LEU A 135 -3.04 3.07 -1.53
C LEU A 135 -4.42 3.60 -1.93
N CYS A 136 -5.05 4.35 -1.05
CA CYS A 136 -6.28 5.05 -1.35
C CYS A 136 -6.03 6.55 -1.50
N MET A 137 -6.83 7.22 -2.32
CA MET A 137 -6.81 8.67 -2.47
C MET A 137 -8.22 9.21 -2.25
N ASP A 138 -8.33 10.23 -1.40
CA ASP A 138 -9.58 10.97 -1.19
C ASP A 138 -9.67 12.14 -2.19
N LEU A 139 -9.63 11.77 -3.47
CA LEU A 139 -9.64 12.68 -4.62
C LEU A 139 -10.49 12.07 -5.73
N SER A 140 -11.35 12.87 -6.33
CA SER A 140 -11.97 12.52 -7.59
C SER A 140 -10.96 12.60 -8.74
N GLY A 141 -11.28 11.95 -9.86
CA GLY A 141 -10.45 12.07 -11.05
C GLY A 141 -10.42 13.50 -11.63
N GLU A 142 -11.46 14.29 -11.42
CA GLU A 142 -11.53 15.69 -11.83
C GLU A 142 -10.61 16.57 -10.99
N GLU A 143 -10.61 16.38 -9.67
CA GLU A 143 -9.67 17.08 -8.74
C GLU A 143 -8.22 16.72 -9.03
N LEU A 144 -7.95 15.44 -9.34
CA LEU A 144 -6.62 15.00 -9.75
C LEU A 144 -6.16 15.70 -11.03
N ALA A 145 -7.04 15.78 -12.03
CA ALA A 145 -6.73 16.46 -13.29
C ALA A 145 -6.58 17.98 -13.11
N ALA A 146 -7.36 18.60 -12.23
CA ALA A 146 -7.23 20.02 -11.88
C ALA A 146 -5.88 20.30 -11.20
N ALA A 147 -5.50 19.51 -10.22
CA ALA A 147 -4.23 19.64 -9.50
C ALA A 147 -3.02 19.49 -10.44
N ASP A 148 -3.07 18.55 -11.38
CA ASP A 148 -2.04 18.38 -12.42
C ASP A 148 -1.98 19.58 -13.36
N GLY A 149 -3.13 20.16 -13.72
CA GLY A 149 -3.19 21.36 -14.57
C GLY A 149 -2.73 22.65 -13.93
N GLU A 150 -2.85 22.76 -12.61
CA GLU A 150 -2.45 23.92 -11.82
C GLU A 150 -0.98 23.90 -11.37
N ASN A 151 -0.39 22.71 -11.24
CA ASN A 151 0.95 22.54 -10.70
C ASN A 151 1.76 21.53 -11.52
N GLU A 152 2.70 22.01 -12.33
CA GLU A 152 3.58 21.15 -13.15
C GLU A 152 4.41 20.13 -12.34
N LEU A 153 4.64 20.39 -11.05
CA LEU A 153 5.38 19.50 -10.15
C LEU A 153 4.48 18.48 -9.42
N PHE A 154 3.16 18.59 -9.60
CA PHE A 154 2.20 17.73 -8.93
C PHE A 154 2.46 16.22 -9.14
N PRO A 155 2.74 15.72 -10.35
CA PRO A 155 3.04 14.30 -10.56
C PRO A 155 4.27 13.80 -9.78
N GLU A 156 5.29 14.65 -9.66
CA GLU A 156 6.52 14.34 -8.90
C GLU A 156 6.25 14.31 -7.40
N GLN A 157 5.50 15.29 -6.91
CA GLN A 157 5.06 15.37 -5.51
C GLN A 157 4.18 14.17 -5.15
N LEU A 158 3.21 13.81 -5.99
CA LEU A 158 2.37 12.65 -5.82
C LEU A 158 3.21 11.37 -5.71
N LEU A 159 4.16 11.17 -6.64
CA LEU A 159 5.03 9.99 -6.60
C LEU A 159 5.89 9.94 -5.33
N GLN A 160 6.33 11.09 -4.84
CA GLN A 160 7.12 11.17 -3.61
C GLN A 160 6.28 10.77 -2.39
N VAL A 161 5.08 11.33 -2.22
CA VAL A 161 4.18 10.98 -1.11
C VAL A 161 3.75 9.53 -1.16
N VAL A 162 3.47 9.00 -2.36
CA VAL A 162 3.17 7.58 -2.56
C VAL A 162 4.32 6.70 -2.09
N LYS A 163 5.57 7.04 -2.40
CA LYS A 163 6.76 6.30 -1.93
C LYS A 163 6.91 6.34 -0.41
N GLU A 164 6.58 7.46 0.22
CA GLU A 164 6.64 7.63 1.68
C GLU A 164 5.55 6.81 2.39
N ALA A 165 4.34 6.76 1.84
CA ALA A 165 3.24 5.97 2.38
C ALA A 165 3.32 4.46 2.05
N ALA A 166 4.02 4.10 0.97
CA ALA A 166 4.09 2.73 0.46
C ALA A 166 4.58 1.67 1.48
N PRO A 167 5.52 1.94 2.41
CA PRO A 167 5.89 0.94 3.43
C PRO A 167 4.72 0.47 4.28
N GLN A 168 3.68 1.28 4.44
CA GLN A 168 2.46 0.97 5.20
C GLN A 168 1.38 0.31 4.34
N ALA A 169 1.55 0.32 3.03
CA ALA A 169 0.56 -0.17 2.08
C ALA A 169 0.68 -1.70 1.87
N PRO A 170 -0.44 -2.43 1.84
CA PRO A 170 -0.47 -3.85 1.53
C PRO A 170 -0.17 -4.07 0.04
N HIS A 171 0.27 -5.27 -0.29
CA HIS A 171 0.37 -5.67 -1.68
C HIS A 171 -0.98 -6.11 -2.25
N LEU A 172 -1.17 -5.92 -3.55
CA LEU A 172 -2.41 -6.29 -4.24
C LEU A 172 -2.76 -7.78 -4.06
N TYR A 173 -1.78 -8.69 -4.04
CA TYR A 173 -2.02 -10.12 -3.84
C TYR A 173 -2.56 -10.47 -2.43
N GLU A 174 -2.49 -9.55 -1.47
CA GLU A 174 -3.02 -9.73 -0.11
C GLU A 174 -4.53 -9.46 -0.02
N SER A 175 -5.15 -8.93 -1.09
CA SER A 175 -6.56 -8.53 -1.17
C SER A 175 -7.54 -9.71 -1.24
N ARG A 176 -7.58 -10.60 -0.24
CA ARG A 176 -8.48 -11.76 -0.26
C ARG A 176 -9.94 -11.40 0.05
N ASN A 177 -10.23 -10.99 1.29
CA ASN A 177 -11.58 -10.71 1.77
C ASN A 177 -11.75 -9.24 2.18
N ALA A 178 -10.67 -8.59 2.55
CA ALA A 178 -10.58 -7.19 2.89
C ALA A 178 -9.15 -6.71 2.71
N LEU A 179 -8.97 -5.40 2.63
CA LEU A 179 -7.66 -4.77 2.48
C LEU A 179 -7.64 -3.48 3.32
N LEU A 180 -6.58 -3.27 4.07
CA LEU A 180 -6.36 -2.07 4.85
C LEU A 180 -5.25 -1.24 4.19
N ALA A 181 -5.60 -0.09 3.61
CA ALA A 181 -4.70 0.74 2.82
C ALA A 181 -4.58 2.16 3.37
N PRO A 182 -3.39 2.80 3.34
CA PRO A 182 -3.21 4.19 3.72
C PRO A 182 -3.96 5.13 2.78
N VAL A 183 -4.40 6.28 3.30
CA VAL A 183 -5.17 7.28 2.57
C VAL A 183 -4.32 8.51 2.30
N LEU A 184 -4.30 8.96 1.05
CA LEU A 184 -3.72 10.22 0.63
C LEU A 184 -4.83 11.25 0.44
N ILE A 185 -4.59 12.48 0.88
CA ILE A 185 -5.52 13.61 0.76
C ILE A 185 -4.85 14.77 0.04
N LEU A 186 -5.64 15.64 -0.53
CA LEU A 186 -5.20 16.93 -1.07
C LEU A 186 -5.57 18.05 -0.08
N THR A 187 -4.56 18.73 0.46
CA THR A 187 -4.74 19.82 1.39
C THR A 187 -4.04 21.07 0.84
N ASP A 188 -4.77 22.13 0.61
CA ASP A 188 -4.22 23.40 0.08
C ASP A 188 -3.38 23.24 -1.21
N GLY A 189 -3.77 22.31 -2.09
CA GLY A 189 -3.06 22.02 -3.34
C GLY A 189 -1.81 21.11 -3.20
N ALA A 190 -1.49 20.66 -1.98
CA ALA A 190 -0.44 19.69 -1.71
C ALA A 190 -1.03 18.33 -1.37
N ILE A 191 -0.40 17.26 -1.89
CA ILE A 191 -0.79 15.89 -1.54
C ILE A 191 -0.07 15.46 -0.27
N GLU A 192 -0.81 14.83 0.64
CA GLU A 192 -0.30 14.41 1.94
C GLU A 192 -0.83 13.03 2.34
N ASN A 193 -0.12 12.34 3.23
CA ASN A 193 -0.63 11.14 3.89
C ASN A 193 -1.56 11.57 5.05
N ALA A 194 -2.82 11.13 5.03
CA ALA A 194 -3.82 11.47 6.04
C ALA A 194 -3.54 10.87 7.43
N GLU A 195 -2.50 10.04 7.58
CA GLU A 195 -2.28 9.23 8.79
C GLU A 195 -3.45 8.27 9.12
N GLU A 196 -4.40 8.16 8.22
CA GLU A 196 -5.58 7.30 8.30
C GLU A 196 -5.45 6.11 7.36
N MET A 197 -6.12 5.01 7.71
CA MET A 197 -6.25 3.85 6.84
C MET A 197 -7.71 3.62 6.45
N LEU A 198 -7.91 3.19 5.24
CA LEU A 198 -9.20 2.78 4.72
C LEU A 198 -9.27 1.25 4.67
N LEU A 199 -10.24 0.69 5.35
CA LEU A 199 -10.59 -0.71 5.27
C LEU A 199 -11.55 -0.91 4.10
N LEU A 200 -11.07 -1.57 3.05
CA LEU A 200 -11.81 -1.92 1.84
C LEU A 200 -12.39 -3.33 1.98
N THR A 201 -13.69 -3.47 1.79
CA THR A 201 -14.40 -4.76 1.83
C THR A 201 -15.25 -4.97 0.57
N GLU A 202 -15.90 -6.12 0.43
CA GLU A 202 -16.81 -6.37 -0.68
C GLU A 202 -18.07 -5.50 -0.63
N THR A 203 -18.51 -5.15 0.57
CA THR A 203 -19.78 -4.44 0.82
C THR A 203 -19.62 -2.94 0.98
N GLY A 204 -18.39 -2.44 1.13
CA GLY A 204 -18.11 -1.03 1.33
C GLY A 204 -16.72 -0.77 1.84
N ASN A 205 -16.51 0.43 2.34
CA ASN A 205 -15.27 0.85 2.97
C ASN A 205 -15.54 1.50 4.33
N THR A 206 -14.54 1.45 5.20
CA THR A 206 -14.59 2.04 6.55
C THR A 206 -13.27 2.75 6.83
N ARG A 207 -13.32 4.03 7.10
CA ARG A 207 -12.16 4.83 7.49
C ARG A 207 -11.88 4.62 8.98
N LEU A 208 -10.65 4.26 9.31
CA LEU A 208 -10.15 4.21 10.68
C LEU A 208 -9.66 5.59 11.09
N THR A 209 -9.85 5.94 12.36
CA THR A 209 -9.26 7.15 12.92
C THR A 209 -7.72 7.07 12.91
N PRO A 210 -6.98 8.19 13.01
CA PRO A 210 -5.51 8.13 13.05
C PRO A 210 -4.97 7.21 14.15
N ALA A 211 -5.58 7.22 15.35
CA ALA A 211 -5.18 6.35 16.45
C ALA A 211 -5.44 4.87 16.16
N GLU A 212 -6.62 4.52 15.62
CA GLU A 212 -6.94 3.15 15.19
C GLU A 212 -6.04 2.70 14.05
N SER A 213 -5.70 3.60 13.11
CA SER A 213 -4.82 3.33 11.98
C SER A 213 -3.40 3.00 12.46
N GLN A 214 -2.86 3.78 13.38
CA GLN A 214 -1.57 3.50 14.01
C GLN A 214 -1.59 2.20 14.80
N MET A 215 -2.66 1.92 15.53
CA MET A 215 -2.83 0.66 16.25
C MET A 215 -2.91 -0.53 15.29
N ALA A 216 -3.66 -0.41 14.19
CA ALA A 216 -3.74 -1.46 13.18
C ALA A 216 -2.38 -1.75 12.52
N GLN A 217 -1.60 -0.71 12.21
CA GLN A 217 -0.24 -0.85 11.68
C GLN A 217 0.69 -1.58 12.67
N LEU A 218 0.62 -1.21 13.95
CA LEU A 218 1.39 -1.85 15.02
C LEU A 218 0.99 -3.32 15.17
N LEU A 219 -0.30 -3.65 15.14
CA LEU A 219 -0.82 -5.02 15.23
C LEU A 219 -0.46 -5.87 14.00
N LEU A 220 -0.34 -5.27 12.83
CA LEU A 220 0.17 -5.92 11.62
C LEU A 220 1.69 -6.11 11.61
N GLY A 221 2.39 -5.65 12.65
CA GLY A 221 3.84 -5.76 12.77
C GLY A 221 4.60 -4.89 11.77
N GLN A 222 3.99 -3.81 11.31
CA GLN A 222 4.67 -2.87 10.41
C GLN A 222 5.86 -2.22 11.11
N SER A 223 6.96 -2.08 10.38
CA SER A 223 8.19 -1.49 10.89
C SER A 223 8.04 0.03 11.01
N GLY A 224 8.52 0.60 12.11
CA GLY A 224 8.49 2.03 12.34
C GLY A 224 8.29 2.40 13.80
N GLU A 225 8.31 3.69 14.09
CA GLU A 225 7.90 4.22 15.39
C GLU A 225 6.39 4.51 15.33
N HIS A 226 5.64 3.97 16.29
CA HIS A 226 4.20 4.23 16.43
C HIS A 226 3.98 5.10 17.66
N THR A 227 3.42 6.31 17.47
CA THR A 227 3.23 7.28 18.53
C THR A 227 1.75 7.55 18.78
N PHE A 228 1.31 7.33 19.98
CA PHE A 228 -0.07 7.50 20.41
C PHE A 228 -0.18 8.73 21.30
N PRO A 229 -0.92 9.78 20.87
CA PRO A 229 -1.28 10.89 21.72
C PRO A 229 -2.35 10.42 22.73
N LEU A 230 -2.01 10.42 24.01
CA LEU A 230 -2.89 10.00 25.11
C LEU A 230 -2.96 11.09 26.17
N ASP A 231 -3.95 10.98 27.06
CA ASP A 231 -4.03 11.85 28.21
C ASP A 231 -2.75 11.77 29.07
N GLY A 232 -2.14 12.92 29.33
CA GLY A 232 -0.88 13.01 30.05
C GLY A 232 0.39 12.88 29.21
N GLY A 233 0.29 12.85 27.86
CA GLY A 233 1.45 12.89 26.96
C GLY A 233 1.39 11.88 25.82
N GLN A 234 2.53 11.68 25.17
CA GLN A 234 2.65 10.73 24.07
C GLN A 234 3.32 9.42 24.51
N VAL A 235 2.81 8.31 24.02
CA VAL A 235 3.45 6.99 24.17
C VAL A 235 3.96 6.52 22.82
N THR A 236 5.25 6.26 22.73
CA THR A 236 5.91 5.83 21.49
C THR A 236 6.47 4.43 21.62
N PHE A 237 6.05 3.54 20.71
CA PHE A 237 6.66 2.24 20.49
C PHE A 237 7.74 2.39 19.41
N ARG A 238 8.99 2.19 19.78
CA ARG A 238 10.08 2.11 18.79
C ARG A 238 10.09 0.76 18.08
N ARG A 239 9.80 -0.29 18.82
CA ARG A 239 9.56 -1.66 18.35
C ARG A 239 8.48 -2.27 19.21
N CYS A 240 7.64 -3.07 18.62
CA CYS A 240 6.63 -3.83 19.34
C CYS A 240 6.63 -5.27 18.84
N VAL A 241 6.52 -6.19 19.78
CA VAL A 241 6.23 -7.59 19.51
C VAL A 241 4.77 -7.82 19.87
N VAL A 242 4.00 -8.28 18.90
CA VAL A 242 2.59 -8.63 19.06
C VAL A 242 2.50 -10.14 19.14
N SER A 243 1.92 -10.67 20.22
CA SER A 243 1.58 -12.08 20.33
C SER A 243 0.08 -12.25 20.53
N VAL A 244 -0.48 -13.28 19.90
CA VAL A 244 -1.91 -13.60 19.96
C VAL A 244 -2.06 -15.05 20.38
N GLU A 245 -2.78 -15.29 21.46
CA GLU A 245 -3.06 -16.62 21.97
C GLU A 245 -4.58 -16.84 22.07
N ALA A 246 -5.06 -18.01 21.62
CA ALA A 246 -6.42 -18.41 21.90
C ALA A 246 -6.52 -18.88 23.34
N VAL A 247 -7.44 -18.30 24.12
CA VAL A 247 -7.78 -18.68 25.51
C VAL A 247 -9.14 -19.37 25.53
N GLU A 248 -9.60 -19.80 26.70
CA GLU A 248 -10.83 -20.60 26.82
C GLU A 248 -12.06 -19.87 26.27
N ASP A 249 -12.22 -18.58 26.57
CA ASP A 249 -13.37 -17.78 26.18
C ASP A 249 -13.07 -16.71 25.12
N GLY A 250 -11.91 -16.77 24.44
CA GLY A 250 -11.55 -15.75 23.44
C GLY A 250 -10.10 -15.74 23.03
N PHE A 251 -9.50 -14.55 23.01
CA PHE A 251 -8.11 -14.33 22.64
C PHE A 251 -7.43 -13.35 23.59
N ALA A 252 -6.19 -13.66 23.93
CA ALA A 252 -5.26 -12.76 24.62
C ALA A 252 -4.29 -12.17 23.57
N VAL A 253 -4.20 -10.84 23.53
CA VAL A 253 -3.27 -10.08 22.68
C VAL A 253 -2.27 -9.39 23.58
N THR A 254 -1.00 -9.73 23.48
CA THR A 254 0.07 -9.10 24.26
C THR A 254 0.91 -8.21 23.35
N LEU A 255 1.04 -6.95 23.73
CA LEU A 255 1.88 -5.93 23.10
C LEU A 255 3.11 -5.68 23.98
N THR A 256 4.27 -6.18 23.57
CA THR A 256 5.52 -5.94 24.28
C THR A 256 6.35 -4.92 23.54
N GLY A 257 6.40 -3.70 24.05
CA GLY A 257 7.02 -2.55 23.42
C GLY A 257 8.43 -2.26 23.93
N GLN A 258 9.25 -1.71 23.02
CA GLN A 258 10.48 -0.99 23.38
C GLN A 258 10.22 0.51 23.25
N ARG A 259 10.53 1.26 24.29
CA ARG A 259 10.45 2.72 24.28
C ARG A 259 11.67 3.37 23.64
N ARG A 260 11.56 4.63 23.30
CA ARG A 260 12.72 5.45 22.91
C ARG A 260 13.58 5.74 24.14
N ALA A 261 14.90 5.68 24.00
CA ALA A 261 15.82 6.00 25.09
C ALA A 261 15.56 7.44 25.60
N GLY A 262 15.52 7.60 26.93
CA GLY A 262 15.26 8.90 27.55
C GLY A 262 13.79 9.30 27.71
N THR A 263 12.83 8.49 27.25
CA THR A 263 11.40 8.74 27.52
C THR A 263 10.97 8.09 28.84
N ALA A 264 9.99 8.68 29.52
CA ALA A 264 9.40 8.10 30.73
C ALA A 264 8.66 6.78 30.39
N LEU A 265 8.54 5.91 31.38
CA LEU A 265 7.66 4.74 31.26
C LEU A 265 6.20 5.22 31.18
N PRO A 266 5.38 4.61 30.30
CA PRO A 266 3.95 4.87 30.29
C PRO A 266 3.32 4.57 31.65
N THR A 267 2.38 5.40 32.05
CA THR A 267 1.59 5.19 33.27
C THR A 267 0.62 4.02 33.08
N ALA A 268 0.13 3.44 34.18
CA ALA A 268 -0.90 2.41 34.13
C ALA A 268 -2.17 2.87 33.35
N ALA A 269 -2.54 4.14 33.50
CA ALA A 269 -3.68 4.72 32.76
C ALA A 269 -3.41 4.78 31.25
N GLN A 270 -2.20 5.11 30.82
CA GLN A 270 -1.82 5.11 29.40
C GLN A 270 -1.75 3.69 28.83
N CYS A 271 -1.25 2.72 29.59
CA CYS A 271 -1.29 1.31 29.18
C CYS A 271 -2.74 0.84 29.00
N ALA A 272 -3.63 1.11 29.96
CA ALA A 272 -5.05 0.76 29.87
C ALA A 272 -5.75 1.42 28.67
N ALA A 273 -5.41 2.67 28.35
CA ALA A 273 -5.95 3.34 27.15
C ALA A 273 -5.46 2.66 25.85
N LEU A 274 -4.20 2.23 25.76
CA LEU A 274 -3.68 1.46 24.63
C LEU A 274 -4.33 0.08 24.51
N GLU A 275 -4.55 -0.61 25.61
CA GLU A 275 -5.27 -1.90 25.67
C GLU A 275 -6.69 -1.74 25.13
N GLN A 276 -7.40 -0.70 25.58
CA GLN A 276 -8.75 -0.39 25.09
C GLN A 276 -8.73 -0.04 23.60
N LEU A 277 -7.80 0.76 23.12
CA LEU A 277 -7.64 1.11 21.70
C LEU A 277 -7.35 -0.14 20.86
N CYS A 278 -6.51 -1.05 21.34
CA CYS A 278 -6.23 -2.33 20.69
C CYS A 278 -7.52 -3.14 20.52
N VAL A 279 -8.29 -3.35 21.58
CA VAL A 279 -9.56 -4.09 21.55
C VAL A 279 -10.56 -3.44 20.59
N GLN A 280 -10.73 -2.12 20.67
CA GLN A 280 -11.64 -1.37 19.79
C GLN A 280 -11.24 -1.49 18.31
N THR A 281 -9.94 -1.39 18.01
CA THR A 281 -9.44 -1.50 16.64
C THR A 281 -9.70 -2.91 16.06
N VAL A 282 -9.40 -3.95 16.84
CA VAL A 282 -9.66 -5.35 16.43
C VAL A 282 -11.15 -5.58 16.20
N GLN A 283 -11.99 -5.12 17.14
CA GLN A 283 -13.44 -5.25 17.05
C GLN A 283 -13.99 -4.52 15.82
N ARG A 284 -13.58 -3.27 15.59
CA ARG A 284 -14.00 -2.48 14.43
C ARG A 284 -13.62 -3.12 13.11
N CYS A 285 -12.40 -3.65 13.01
CA CYS A 285 -11.96 -4.39 11.83
C CYS A 285 -12.80 -5.66 11.62
N TRP A 286 -13.05 -6.43 12.68
CA TRP A 286 -13.84 -7.65 12.63
C TRP A 286 -15.28 -7.42 12.17
N GLU A 287 -15.98 -6.43 12.76
CA GLU A 287 -17.35 -6.04 12.40
C GLU A 287 -17.48 -5.60 10.94
N ASN A 288 -16.38 -5.09 10.37
CA ASN A 288 -16.28 -4.73 8.95
C ASN A 288 -15.69 -5.84 8.08
N GLY A 289 -15.61 -7.07 8.55
CA GLY A 289 -15.26 -8.23 7.75
C GLY A 289 -13.76 -8.50 7.62
N TYR A 290 -12.90 -7.84 8.42
CA TYR A 290 -11.45 -7.99 8.40
C TYR A 290 -10.90 -8.60 9.69
N ASP A 291 -10.38 -9.81 9.59
CA ASP A 291 -9.66 -10.49 10.68
C ASP A 291 -8.22 -9.99 10.77
N LEU A 292 -8.03 -8.82 11.39
CA LEU A 292 -6.76 -8.08 11.49
C LEU A 292 -5.63 -8.94 12.08
N LEU A 293 -5.92 -9.76 13.07
CA LEU A 293 -4.95 -10.57 13.82
C LEU A 293 -4.94 -12.05 13.40
N SER A 294 -5.67 -12.40 12.34
CA SER A 294 -5.82 -13.79 11.90
C SER A 294 -6.34 -14.72 13.01
N LEU A 295 -7.29 -14.22 13.83
CA LEU A 295 -7.86 -14.93 14.97
C LEU A 295 -8.46 -16.29 14.58
N GLY A 296 -9.07 -16.37 13.40
CA GLY A 296 -9.56 -17.62 12.83
C GLY A 296 -8.45 -18.66 12.66
N ALA A 297 -7.29 -18.25 12.14
CA ALA A 297 -6.13 -19.12 11.97
C ALA A 297 -5.51 -19.53 13.33
N VAL A 298 -5.38 -18.58 14.27
CA VAL A 298 -4.86 -18.85 15.62
C VAL A 298 -5.73 -19.88 16.34
N ARG A 299 -7.07 -19.77 16.24
CA ARG A 299 -8.00 -20.75 16.82
C ARG A 299 -7.86 -22.11 16.16
N ALA A 300 -7.77 -22.17 14.83
CA ALA A 300 -7.63 -23.41 14.09
C ALA A 300 -6.34 -24.17 14.44
N LEU A 301 -5.23 -23.45 14.61
CA LEU A 301 -3.94 -24.03 15.02
C LEU A 301 -4.00 -24.65 16.42
N LYS A 302 -4.72 -24.03 17.36
CA LYS A 302 -4.84 -24.53 18.74
C LYS A 302 -5.82 -25.69 18.89
N GLN A 303 -6.95 -25.66 18.18
CA GLN A 303 -8.06 -26.57 18.38
C GLN A 303 -8.13 -27.69 17.33
N GLY A 304 -7.28 -27.66 16.29
CA GLY A 304 -7.33 -28.60 15.16
C GLY A 304 -8.45 -28.23 14.16
N THR A 305 -8.46 -28.94 13.02
CA THR A 305 -9.33 -28.64 11.87
C THR A 305 -10.76 -29.16 12.00
N GLY A 306 -11.16 -29.72 13.15
CA GLY A 306 -12.45 -30.41 13.33
C GLY A 306 -13.61 -29.53 13.86
N ARG A 307 -13.39 -28.25 14.13
CA ARG A 307 -14.42 -27.32 14.62
C ARG A 307 -14.81 -26.30 13.55
N GLU A 308 -16.01 -25.74 13.71
CA GLU A 308 -16.53 -24.68 12.87
C GLU A 308 -15.54 -23.53 12.76
N ALA A 309 -15.14 -23.16 11.53
CA ALA A 309 -14.14 -22.15 11.31
C ALA A 309 -14.62 -20.79 11.84
N LEU A 310 -13.82 -20.16 12.68
CA LEU A 310 -14.07 -18.78 13.11
C LEU A 310 -13.84 -17.84 11.93
N THR A 311 -14.86 -17.12 11.55
CA THR A 311 -14.82 -16.15 10.45
C THR A 311 -15.43 -14.83 10.89
N THR A 312 -15.15 -13.74 10.19
CA THR A 312 -15.74 -12.43 10.46
C THR A 312 -17.26 -12.35 10.24
N LYS A 313 -17.88 -13.42 9.78
CA LYS A 313 -19.35 -13.56 9.74
C LYS A 313 -19.94 -13.91 11.11
N ASN A 314 -19.13 -14.43 12.02
CA ASN A 314 -19.52 -14.69 13.40
C ASN A 314 -19.42 -13.39 14.22
N ALA A 315 -20.06 -13.34 15.38
CA ALA A 315 -19.84 -12.26 16.34
C ALA A 315 -18.34 -12.11 16.65
N CYS A 316 -17.90 -10.90 16.89
CA CYS A 316 -16.52 -10.66 17.29
C CYS A 316 -16.20 -11.46 18.56
N PRO A 317 -15.15 -12.28 18.57
CA PRO A 317 -14.76 -13.01 19.77
C PRO A 317 -14.29 -12.04 20.85
N GLN A 318 -14.37 -12.45 22.10
CA GLN A 318 -13.80 -11.66 23.18
C GLN A 318 -12.29 -11.55 23.01
N VAL A 319 -11.78 -10.32 23.02
CA VAL A 319 -10.36 -10.00 22.95
C VAL A 319 -9.96 -9.28 24.21
N GLN A 320 -8.89 -9.75 24.86
CA GLN A 320 -8.25 -9.08 25.99
C GLN A 320 -6.86 -8.64 25.53
N ALA A 321 -6.50 -7.39 25.77
CA ALA A 321 -5.19 -6.85 25.45
C ALA A 321 -4.38 -6.59 26.71
N ASP A 322 -3.08 -6.82 26.66
CA ASP A 322 -2.10 -6.50 27.70
C ASP A 322 -0.94 -5.74 27.06
N VAL A 323 -0.60 -4.58 27.59
CA VAL A 323 0.45 -3.71 27.09
C VAL A 323 1.57 -3.61 28.12
N SER A 324 2.75 -4.04 27.74
CA SER A 324 3.94 -3.98 28.55
C SER A 324 5.12 -3.32 27.84
N PHE A 325 6.06 -2.75 28.61
CA PHE A 325 7.27 -2.14 28.06
C PHE A 325 8.51 -2.76 28.72
N LEU A 326 9.48 -3.14 27.86
CA LEU A 326 10.75 -3.63 28.34
C LEU A 326 11.51 -2.50 29.07
N GLN A 327 11.97 -2.81 30.27
CA GLN A 327 12.88 -1.95 31.04
C GLN A 327 14.29 -2.25 30.57
N PHE A 328 14.98 -1.28 29.97
CA PHE A 328 16.42 -1.34 29.69
C PHE A 328 17.13 -0.20 30.38
#